data_4787d4077782cc4bf9cb8ae7169c5250
#
_entry.id   4787d4077782cc4bf9cb8ae7169c5250
#
_cell.length_a   1.000
_cell.length_b   1.000
_cell.length_c   1.000
_cell.angle_alpha   90.00
_cell.angle_beta   90.00
_cell.angle_gamma   90.00
#
_symmetry.space_group_name_H-M   'P 1'
#
loop_
_entity.id
_entity.type
_entity.pdbx_description
1 polymer ?
#
loop_
_entity_poly.entity_id
_entity_poly.type
_entity_poly.pdbx_seq_one_letter_code
_entity_poly.pdbx_strand_id
1 'polypeptide(L)'
;MQPIRFPITKLFASFVAGAILIPLSAYSAASGVESSTHVSNPVEGRSSPAIGPMSVFLPIIMNNVNSGPTIGGCPFYPANNIWNVPVNTLPVHARSNSWINSIGGATDFHMDFGSGTWAGGPIGIPYNIVSGSQVTHYTLTFYYPGESDPGPYPIPANPLQEYGSDHHILIVDRETCNLYEIYDASFSGGQWSGGSGAIWNLNSNALRPAGWTSADAAGLPILPGLVRYDEVAAGQINHALRFTAENTNSYIWPARHLTSGSPGALTLTPPMGARFRLKASYDISGFPPEMQIILQAMKTYGLILADNGSNWYVSGAPDERWDNDMLHLLDVLSGNDFEAVDTSSLIVDPNSGQTGASPAN
;
A
#
# COMPACT_ATOMS: atom_id res chain seq x y z
N MET A 1 43.50 -9.58 -7.90
CA MET A 1 42.99 -8.31 -7.40
C MET A 1 41.87 -8.63 -6.43
N GLN A 2 42.07 -8.39 -5.14
CA GLN A 2 41.04 -8.65 -4.14
C GLN A 2 40.09 -7.45 -4.04
N PRO A 3 38.78 -7.64 -3.79
CA PRO A 3 37.85 -6.54 -3.64
C PRO A 3 38.04 -5.86 -2.28
N ILE A 4 38.14 -4.55 -2.30
CA ILE A 4 38.21 -3.69 -1.11
C ILE A 4 36.83 -3.64 -0.48
N ARG A 5 36.69 -4.15 0.75
CA ARG A 5 35.50 -3.99 1.58
C ARG A 5 35.61 -2.67 2.36
N PHE A 6 34.69 -1.76 2.15
CA PHE A 6 34.48 -0.61 3.04
C PHE A 6 33.47 -0.96 4.12
N PRO A 7 33.71 -0.58 5.39
CA PRO A 7 32.75 -0.80 6.46
C PRO A 7 31.60 0.19 6.37
N ILE A 8 30.37 -0.32 6.32
CA ILE A 8 29.16 0.48 6.48
C ILE A 8 29.03 0.83 7.96
N THR A 9 29.33 2.07 8.30
CA THR A 9 29.09 2.59 9.66
C THR A 9 27.61 3.01 9.72
N LYS A 10 26.80 2.17 10.36
CA LYS A 10 25.42 2.52 10.70
C LYS A 10 25.42 3.63 11.74
N LEU A 11 24.94 4.80 11.36
CA LEU A 11 24.65 5.88 12.30
C LEU A 11 23.27 5.62 12.90
N PHE A 12 23.21 5.07 14.10
CA PHE A 12 21.99 5.02 14.89
C PHE A 12 21.74 6.41 15.49
N ALA A 13 20.72 7.10 15.03
CA ALA A 13 20.18 8.26 15.71
C ALA A 13 19.25 7.81 16.83
N SER A 14 19.78 7.78 18.06
CA SER A 14 18.96 7.60 19.27
C SER A 14 18.18 8.86 19.55
N PHE A 15 16.87 8.84 19.32
CA PHE A 15 15.98 9.89 19.78
C PHE A 15 15.55 9.62 21.22
N VAL A 16 15.98 10.51 22.12
CA VAL A 16 15.52 10.58 23.50
C VAL A 16 14.15 11.24 23.53
N ALA A 17 13.14 10.51 23.94
CA ALA A 17 11.79 11.02 24.17
C ALA A 17 11.80 11.94 25.40
N GLY A 18 11.72 13.24 25.19
CA GLY A 18 11.46 14.23 26.23
C GLY A 18 9.96 14.42 26.41
N ALA A 19 9.40 13.92 27.53
CA ALA A 19 8.04 14.18 27.93
C ALA A 19 7.87 15.63 28.35
N ILE A 20 7.09 16.39 27.62
CA ILE A 20 6.63 17.73 28.02
C ILE A 20 5.24 17.60 28.63
N LEU A 21 5.15 17.81 29.94
CA LEU A 21 3.89 17.93 30.69
C LEU A 21 3.30 19.32 30.45
N ILE A 22 2.12 19.39 29.85
CA ILE A 22 1.30 20.61 29.74
C ILE A 22 0.17 20.52 30.79
N PRO A 23 -0.06 21.54 31.64
CA PRO A 23 -1.11 21.48 32.65
C PRO A 23 -2.49 21.73 32.04
N LEU A 24 -3.48 20.89 32.45
CA LEU A 24 -4.90 21.08 32.18
C LEU A 24 -5.42 22.33 32.92
N SER A 25 -5.90 23.31 32.18
CA SER A 25 -6.75 24.37 32.70
C SER A 25 -8.22 24.00 32.51
N ALA A 26 -8.94 23.87 33.62
CA ALA A 26 -10.37 23.62 33.64
C ALA A 26 -11.15 24.86 33.18
N TYR A 27 -12.01 24.69 32.18
CA TYR A 27 -13.01 25.68 31.80
C TYR A 27 -14.40 25.22 32.26
N SER A 28 -15.00 26.02 33.17
CA SER A 28 -16.34 25.83 33.70
C SER A 28 -17.35 26.42 32.71
N ALA A 29 -18.31 25.61 32.26
CA ALA A 29 -19.43 26.08 31.46
C ALA A 29 -20.67 26.26 32.35
N ALA A 30 -21.21 27.47 32.37
CA ALA A 30 -22.43 27.83 33.06
C ALA A 30 -23.66 27.43 32.21
N SER A 31 -24.59 26.74 32.85
CA SER A 31 -25.91 26.39 32.33
C SER A 31 -26.88 27.57 32.40
N GLY A 32 -27.43 28.00 31.27
CA GLY A 32 -28.59 28.88 31.20
C GLY A 32 -29.80 28.16 30.62
N VAL A 33 -30.79 27.90 31.44
CA VAL A 33 -32.11 27.37 31.04
C VAL A 33 -33.03 28.56 30.78
N GLU A 34 -33.53 28.75 29.59
CA GLU A 34 -34.70 29.59 29.31
C GLU A 34 -35.85 28.72 28.81
N SER A 35 -36.94 28.81 29.58
CA SER A 35 -38.25 28.21 29.32
C SER A 35 -39.08 29.19 28.50
N SER A 36 -39.54 28.81 27.31
CA SER A 36 -40.58 29.53 26.58
C SER A 36 -41.78 28.62 26.33
N THR A 37 -42.88 28.98 27.00
CA THR A 37 -44.22 28.43 26.80
C THR A 37 -44.79 28.93 25.48
N HIS A 38 -45.21 28.03 24.57
CA HIS A 38 -46.04 28.37 23.43
C HIS A 38 -47.38 27.69 23.45
N VAL A 39 -48.36 28.57 23.32
CA VAL A 39 -49.82 28.32 23.29
C VAL A 39 -50.17 27.57 22.00
N SER A 40 -51.00 26.55 22.12
CA SER A 40 -51.56 25.77 21.02
C SER A 40 -52.81 26.43 20.44
N ASN A 41 -52.86 26.65 19.12
CA ASN A 41 -54.07 26.86 18.35
C ASN A 41 -54.33 25.66 17.41
N PRO A 42 -55.59 25.22 17.26
CA PRO A 42 -55.93 24.07 16.42
C PRO A 42 -56.02 24.51 14.95
N VAL A 43 -55.34 23.76 14.06
CA VAL A 43 -55.45 23.90 12.62
C VAL A 43 -56.23 22.74 12.03
N GLU A 44 -57.22 23.09 11.27
CA GLU A 44 -58.19 22.27 10.52
C GLU A 44 -57.54 21.25 9.58
N GLY A 45 -58.28 20.15 9.36
CA GLY A 45 -57.87 19.02 8.55
C GLY A 45 -57.54 19.35 7.08
N ARG A 46 -56.38 18.89 6.67
CA ARG A 46 -56.05 18.72 5.26
C ARG A 46 -55.91 17.24 4.94
N SER A 47 -56.66 16.81 3.94
CA SER A 47 -56.61 15.49 3.34
C SER A 47 -55.20 15.19 2.84
N SER A 48 -54.64 14.04 3.24
CA SER A 48 -53.36 13.51 2.72
C SER A 48 -53.50 13.19 1.22
N PRO A 49 -52.51 13.58 0.39
CA PRO A 49 -52.42 13.07 -0.96
C PRO A 49 -52.00 11.59 -0.94
N ALA A 50 -52.64 10.79 -1.79
CA ALA A 50 -52.28 9.39 -1.98
C ALA A 50 -50.85 9.26 -2.44
N ILE A 51 -50.05 8.50 -1.71
CA ILE A 51 -48.67 8.15 -2.08
C ILE A 51 -48.75 7.13 -3.22
N GLY A 52 -48.43 7.57 -4.44
CA GLY A 52 -48.21 6.67 -5.58
C GLY A 52 -47.02 5.72 -5.32
N PRO A 53 -46.90 4.60 -6.02
CA PRO A 53 -45.85 3.64 -5.79
C PRO A 53 -44.48 4.31 -5.96
N MET A 54 -43.72 4.39 -4.89
CA MET A 54 -42.32 4.80 -4.92
C MET A 54 -41.54 3.74 -5.72
N SER A 55 -41.12 4.11 -6.93
CA SER A 55 -40.16 3.33 -7.68
C SER A 55 -38.82 3.40 -6.92
N VAL A 56 -38.50 2.35 -6.20
CA VAL A 56 -37.16 2.17 -5.63
C VAL A 56 -36.22 1.90 -6.80
N PHE A 57 -35.51 2.93 -7.25
CA PHE A 57 -34.35 2.75 -8.10
C PHE A 57 -33.26 2.14 -7.19
N LEU A 58 -33.19 0.81 -7.17
CA LEU A 58 -31.97 0.14 -6.76
C LEU A 58 -30.92 0.49 -7.82
N PRO A 59 -29.77 1.08 -7.43
CA PRO A 59 -28.66 1.18 -8.37
C PRO A 59 -28.30 -0.25 -8.77
N ILE A 60 -28.43 -0.57 -10.04
CA ILE A 60 -27.83 -1.77 -10.60
C ILE A 60 -26.35 -1.51 -10.53
N ILE A 61 -25.69 -1.99 -9.46
CA ILE A 61 -24.25 -2.14 -9.42
C ILE A 61 -23.99 -3.20 -10.50
N MET A 62 -23.69 -2.75 -11.72
CA MET A 62 -23.02 -3.58 -12.68
C MET A 62 -21.63 -3.84 -12.12
N ASN A 63 -21.51 -4.88 -11.30
CA ASN A 63 -20.21 -5.48 -11.02
C ASN A 63 -19.65 -5.89 -12.37
N ASN A 64 -18.71 -5.09 -12.87
CA ASN A 64 -17.90 -5.43 -14.02
C ASN A 64 -16.92 -6.51 -13.52
N VAL A 65 -17.35 -7.76 -13.57
CA VAL A 65 -16.78 -8.95 -12.91
C VAL A 65 -15.37 -9.29 -13.43
N ASN A 66 -14.76 -8.45 -14.29
CA ASN A 66 -13.48 -8.74 -14.94
C ASN A 66 -12.48 -7.56 -15.04
N SER A 67 -12.75 -6.42 -14.47
CA SER A 67 -11.73 -5.36 -14.42
C SER A 67 -11.02 -5.40 -13.07
N GLY A 68 -9.78 -5.83 -13.06
CA GLY A 68 -8.88 -5.65 -11.92
C GLY A 68 -8.80 -4.18 -11.48
N PRO A 69 -8.05 -3.86 -10.42
CA PRO A 69 -7.91 -2.49 -9.93
C PRO A 69 -7.35 -1.58 -11.03
N THR A 70 -7.79 -0.30 -11.05
CA THR A 70 -7.38 0.67 -12.06
C THR A 70 -6.92 1.97 -11.43
N ILE A 71 -6.08 2.72 -12.16
CA ILE A 71 -5.64 4.07 -11.79
C ILE A 71 -5.44 4.92 -13.05
N GLY A 72 -5.98 6.15 -13.05
CA GLY A 72 -5.85 7.06 -14.19
C GLY A 72 -6.40 6.50 -15.51
N GLY A 73 -7.28 5.50 -15.45
CA GLY A 73 -7.80 4.77 -16.61
C GLY A 73 -6.96 3.57 -17.04
N CYS A 74 -5.83 3.31 -16.40
CA CYS A 74 -4.97 2.15 -16.63
C CYS A 74 -5.29 1.00 -15.68
N PRO A 75 -5.18 -0.28 -16.09
CA PRO A 75 -5.25 -1.40 -15.16
C PRO A 75 -4.02 -1.44 -14.27
N PHE A 76 -4.14 -1.99 -13.06
CA PHE A 76 -2.99 -2.45 -12.30
C PHE A 76 -2.73 -3.91 -12.64
N TYR A 77 -2.01 -4.15 -13.71
CA TYR A 77 -1.69 -5.45 -14.27
C TYR A 77 -2.92 -6.26 -14.77
N PRO A 78 -2.69 -7.33 -15.53
CA PRO A 78 -3.74 -8.28 -15.88
C PRO A 78 -4.38 -8.92 -14.65
N ALA A 79 -5.64 -9.32 -14.75
CA ALA A 79 -6.40 -9.89 -13.65
C ALA A 79 -5.76 -11.16 -13.05
N ASN A 80 -4.96 -11.90 -13.83
CA ASN A 80 -4.21 -13.06 -13.37
C ASN A 80 -2.79 -12.74 -12.87
N ASN A 81 -2.47 -11.47 -12.62
CA ASN A 81 -1.21 -11.09 -11.99
C ASN A 81 -1.22 -11.46 -10.51
N ILE A 82 -0.06 -11.81 -9.94
CA ILE A 82 0.09 -12.17 -8.53
C ILE A 82 -0.41 -11.08 -7.57
N TRP A 83 -0.40 -9.82 -7.95
CA TRP A 83 -0.98 -8.75 -7.15
C TRP A 83 -2.50 -8.86 -7.06
N ASN A 84 -3.17 -9.34 -8.11
CA ASN A 84 -4.63 -9.32 -8.27
C ASN A 84 -5.32 -10.65 -7.97
N VAL A 85 -4.57 -11.70 -7.61
CA VAL A 85 -5.18 -13.01 -7.34
C VAL A 85 -5.39 -13.26 -5.85
N PRO A 86 -6.54 -13.83 -5.48
CA PRO A 86 -6.82 -14.24 -4.11
C PRO A 86 -5.84 -15.32 -3.62
N VAL A 87 -5.50 -15.23 -2.33
CA VAL A 87 -4.65 -16.23 -1.65
C VAL A 87 -5.33 -16.84 -0.42
N ASN A 88 -6.60 -16.52 -0.19
CA ASN A 88 -7.39 -16.92 0.97
C ASN A 88 -7.59 -18.45 1.09
N THR A 89 -7.44 -19.19 0.00
CA THR A 89 -7.56 -20.66 -0.03
C THR A 89 -6.24 -21.40 -0.14
N LEU A 90 -5.12 -20.69 -0.28
CA LEU A 90 -3.81 -21.32 -0.37
C LEU A 90 -3.40 -21.96 0.96
N PRO A 91 -2.57 -23.03 0.92
CA PRO A 91 -2.07 -23.66 2.15
C PRO A 91 -1.17 -22.69 2.93
N VAL A 92 -1.18 -22.85 4.25
CA VAL A 92 -0.24 -22.14 5.13
C VAL A 92 1.17 -22.65 4.84
N HIS A 93 2.11 -21.73 4.68
CA HIS A 93 3.51 -22.06 4.42
C HIS A 93 4.15 -22.73 5.63
N ALA A 94 4.96 -23.76 5.41
CA ALA A 94 5.58 -24.55 6.48
C ALA A 94 6.45 -23.71 7.47
N ARG A 95 6.97 -22.57 7.03
CA ARG A 95 7.74 -21.64 7.85
C ARG A 95 6.93 -20.45 8.40
N SER A 96 5.61 -20.47 8.26
CA SER A 96 4.74 -19.34 8.66
C SER A 96 5.05 -18.86 10.08
N ASN A 97 5.04 -19.77 11.07
CA ASN A 97 5.32 -19.39 12.46
C ASN A 97 6.74 -18.82 12.65
N SER A 98 7.73 -19.37 11.95
CA SER A 98 9.11 -18.89 12.05
C SER A 98 9.26 -17.48 11.50
N TRP A 99 8.63 -17.20 10.36
CA TRP A 99 8.67 -15.89 9.74
C TRP A 99 7.92 -14.84 10.57
N ILE A 100 6.71 -15.19 11.05
CA ILE A 100 5.95 -14.30 11.93
C ILE A 100 6.73 -13.97 13.20
N ASN A 101 7.34 -14.98 13.83
CA ASN A 101 8.16 -14.76 15.03
C ASN A 101 9.39 -13.89 14.74
N SER A 102 9.99 -14.02 13.55
CA SER A 102 11.15 -13.22 13.13
C SER A 102 10.79 -11.75 12.88
N ILE A 103 9.60 -11.47 12.33
CA ILE A 103 9.09 -10.10 12.16
C ILE A 103 8.61 -9.53 13.50
N GLY A 104 8.14 -10.40 14.41
CA GLY A 104 7.55 -10.01 15.69
C GLY A 104 6.07 -10.40 15.74
N GLY A 105 5.79 -11.60 16.31
CA GLY A 105 4.41 -12.08 16.38
C GLY A 105 3.48 -11.21 17.22
N ALA A 106 3.99 -10.60 18.29
CA ALA A 106 3.24 -9.69 19.15
C ALA A 106 3.46 -8.20 18.84
N THR A 107 4.14 -7.90 17.73
CA THR A 107 4.31 -6.52 17.27
C THR A 107 3.06 -6.06 16.53
N ASP A 108 2.57 -4.88 16.88
CA ASP A 108 1.36 -4.30 16.32
C ASP A 108 1.57 -3.88 14.87
N PHE A 109 0.50 -3.91 14.11
CA PHE A 109 0.45 -3.35 12.76
C PHE A 109 0.43 -1.83 12.80
N HIS A 110 0.95 -1.23 11.73
CA HIS A 110 0.87 0.21 11.54
C HIS A 110 0.46 0.53 10.11
N MET A 111 -0.59 1.34 9.96
CA MET A 111 -0.98 1.89 8.66
C MET A 111 -0.12 3.12 8.40
N ASP A 112 0.93 2.97 7.58
CA ASP A 112 1.92 4.00 7.32
C ASP A 112 1.45 4.97 6.21
N PHE A 113 0.25 5.48 6.39
CA PHE A 113 -0.40 6.47 5.51
C PHE A 113 -1.56 7.15 6.24
N GLY A 114 -2.00 8.31 5.72
CA GLY A 114 -3.11 9.03 6.36
C GLY A 114 -3.39 10.37 5.69
N SER A 115 -4.16 11.21 6.40
CA SER A 115 -4.42 12.60 6.07
C SER A 115 -3.47 13.55 6.79
N GLY A 116 -3.34 14.77 6.26
CA GLY A 116 -2.51 15.81 6.85
C GLY A 116 -1.01 15.53 6.72
N THR A 117 -0.26 15.93 7.75
CA THR A 117 1.21 15.87 7.71
C THR A 117 1.78 15.28 9.00
N TRP A 118 2.88 14.54 8.88
CA TRP A 118 3.72 14.10 9.97
C TRP A 118 5.16 14.61 9.76
N ALA A 119 5.78 15.13 10.80
CA ALA A 119 7.14 15.69 10.78
C ALA A 119 7.40 16.73 9.68
N GLY A 120 6.36 17.29 9.07
CA GLY A 120 6.45 18.36 8.07
C GLY A 120 6.04 17.98 6.65
N GLY A 121 5.66 16.73 6.38
CA GLY A 121 5.20 16.29 5.06
C GLY A 121 4.03 15.31 5.09
N PRO A 122 3.43 15.01 3.93
CA PRO A 122 2.32 14.07 3.82
C PRO A 122 2.67 12.69 4.38
N ILE A 123 1.65 11.99 4.92
CA ILE A 123 1.81 10.66 5.51
C ILE A 123 1.52 9.60 4.44
N GLY A 124 2.55 8.86 4.02
CA GLY A 124 2.44 7.82 3.00
C GLY A 124 3.17 8.13 1.71
N ILE A 125 3.05 7.26 0.71
CA ILE A 125 3.75 7.36 -0.57
C ILE A 125 2.81 7.94 -1.64
N PRO A 126 2.98 9.21 -2.02
CA PRO A 126 2.11 9.85 -3.02
C PRO A 126 2.44 9.35 -4.44
N TYR A 127 1.50 9.53 -5.35
CA TYR A 127 1.70 9.21 -6.75
C TYR A 127 1.19 10.32 -7.68
N ASN A 128 1.73 10.35 -8.88
CA ASN A 128 1.40 11.30 -9.93
C ASN A 128 0.70 10.58 -11.08
N ILE A 129 -0.35 11.18 -11.64
CA ILE A 129 -0.97 10.71 -12.90
C ILE A 129 -0.70 11.78 -13.94
N VAL A 130 -0.04 11.41 -15.04
CA VAL A 130 0.31 12.33 -16.11
C VAL A 130 -0.23 11.88 -17.46
N SER A 131 -0.34 12.81 -18.41
CA SER A 131 -0.33 12.52 -19.84
C SER A 131 1.10 12.66 -20.30
N GLY A 132 1.78 11.55 -20.61
CA GLY A 132 3.22 11.53 -20.91
C GLY A 132 3.62 12.52 -22.00
N SER A 133 2.77 12.69 -23.02
CA SER A 133 2.99 13.66 -24.08
C SER A 133 2.96 15.14 -23.63
N GLN A 134 2.48 15.43 -22.44
CA GLN A 134 2.31 16.80 -21.90
C GLN A 134 3.35 17.20 -20.84
N VAL A 135 4.27 16.29 -20.49
CA VAL A 135 5.28 16.52 -19.45
C VAL A 135 6.68 16.34 -20.00
N THR A 136 7.67 16.95 -19.34
CA THR A 136 9.07 16.79 -19.72
C THR A 136 9.57 15.39 -19.37
N HIS A 137 10.30 14.79 -20.29
CA HIS A 137 10.95 13.52 -20.10
C HIS A 137 12.41 13.72 -19.72
N TYR A 138 12.84 13.08 -18.63
CA TYR A 138 14.21 13.20 -18.11
C TYR A 138 14.92 11.84 -18.16
N THR A 139 16.17 11.85 -18.60
CA THR A 139 17.10 10.74 -18.37
C THR A 139 17.77 10.98 -17.02
N LEU A 140 17.68 10.00 -16.12
CA LEU A 140 18.22 10.10 -14.78
C LEU A 140 19.60 9.45 -14.69
N THR A 141 20.39 9.95 -13.72
CA THR A 141 21.58 9.24 -13.24
C THR A 141 21.19 8.46 -11.98
N PHE A 142 21.50 7.17 -11.96
CA PHE A 142 21.18 6.29 -10.83
C PHE A 142 22.42 5.88 -10.07
N TYR A 143 22.27 5.68 -8.76
CA TYR A 143 23.32 5.09 -7.93
C TYR A 143 23.53 3.59 -8.26
N TYR A 144 22.42 2.88 -8.60
CA TYR A 144 22.42 1.49 -9.05
C TYR A 144 22.09 1.37 -10.56
N PRO A 145 22.95 1.87 -11.48
CA PRO A 145 22.60 1.96 -12.91
C PRO A 145 22.47 0.59 -13.59
N GLY A 146 23.15 -0.44 -13.06
CA GLY A 146 23.09 -1.81 -13.61
C GLY A 146 21.78 -2.55 -13.28
N GLU A 147 20.97 -1.99 -12.40
CA GLU A 147 19.71 -2.56 -11.93
C GLU A 147 18.54 -1.57 -12.11
N SER A 148 18.75 -0.50 -12.87
CA SER A 148 17.76 0.55 -13.12
C SER A 148 17.40 0.64 -14.59
N ASP A 149 16.14 0.92 -14.88
CA ASP A 149 15.72 1.22 -16.26
C ASP A 149 16.19 2.62 -16.64
N PRO A 150 16.84 2.80 -17.80
CA PRO A 150 17.49 4.07 -18.14
C PRO A 150 16.52 5.22 -18.41
N GLY A 151 15.21 4.97 -18.56
CA GLY A 151 14.22 5.97 -18.91
C GLY A 151 14.06 6.19 -20.42
N PRO A 152 13.53 7.36 -20.85
CA PRO A 152 13.30 8.55 -20.04
C PRO A 152 12.05 8.48 -19.15
N TYR A 153 12.04 9.28 -18.06
CA TYR A 153 10.97 9.35 -17.06
C TYR A 153 10.13 10.61 -17.25
N PRO A 154 8.79 10.53 -17.36
CA PRO A 154 7.88 11.65 -17.56
C PRO A 154 7.58 12.37 -16.24
N ILE A 155 8.53 13.15 -15.72
CA ILE A 155 8.42 13.82 -14.43
C ILE A 155 7.72 15.15 -14.60
N PRO A 156 6.57 15.42 -13.93
CA PRO A 156 5.90 16.71 -13.98
C PRO A 156 6.74 17.82 -13.31
N ALA A 157 6.43 19.08 -13.59
CA ALA A 157 7.21 20.22 -13.10
C ALA A 157 7.27 20.31 -11.56
N ASN A 158 6.21 19.90 -10.86
CA ASN A 158 6.12 19.83 -9.41
C ASN A 158 5.61 18.42 -9.02
N PRO A 159 6.47 17.40 -9.05
CA PRO A 159 6.04 16.06 -8.74
C PRO A 159 5.68 15.93 -7.26
N LEU A 160 4.63 15.18 -6.97
CA LEU A 160 4.40 14.67 -5.63
C LEU A 160 5.51 13.68 -5.33
N GLN A 161 6.20 13.88 -4.23
CA GLN A 161 7.31 13.07 -3.76
C GLN A 161 7.05 12.66 -2.32
N GLU A 162 7.43 11.44 -1.96
CA GLU A 162 7.36 10.96 -0.59
C GLU A 162 8.18 11.84 0.34
N TYR A 163 7.60 12.16 1.49
CA TYR A 163 8.30 12.86 2.55
C TYR A 163 8.98 11.85 3.48
N GLY A 164 10.26 12.03 3.73
CA GLY A 164 11.05 11.10 4.55
C GLY A 164 12.44 10.90 3.97
N SER A 165 13.03 9.72 4.20
CA SER A 165 14.40 9.40 3.75
C SER A 165 14.45 8.80 2.35
N ASP A 166 13.35 8.20 1.89
CA ASP A 166 13.35 7.36 0.68
C ASP A 166 12.99 8.15 -0.58
N HIS A 167 12.34 9.31 -0.41
CA HIS A 167 12.08 10.28 -1.48
C HIS A 167 11.50 9.66 -2.75
N HIS A 168 10.57 8.70 -2.62
CA HIS A 168 9.98 8.05 -3.78
C HIS A 168 9.20 9.03 -4.66
N ILE A 169 9.35 8.87 -5.98
CA ILE A 169 8.45 9.47 -6.97
C ILE A 169 7.81 8.35 -7.78
N LEU A 170 6.47 8.25 -7.70
CA LEU A 170 5.68 7.29 -8.45
C LEU A 170 4.86 8.03 -9.51
N ILE A 171 4.91 7.57 -10.77
CA ILE A 171 4.26 8.26 -11.89
C ILE A 171 3.55 7.24 -12.78
N VAL A 172 2.24 7.41 -12.98
CA VAL A 172 1.47 6.68 -13.99
C VAL A 172 1.31 7.56 -15.23
N ASP A 173 1.86 7.12 -16.33
CA ASP A 173 1.52 7.69 -17.63
C ASP A 173 0.24 7.02 -18.16
N ARG A 174 -0.87 7.75 -18.09
CA ARG A 174 -2.18 7.26 -18.50
C ARG A 174 -2.36 7.05 -20.01
N GLU A 175 -1.43 7.56 -20.85
CA GLU A 175 -1.48 7.39 -22.30
C GLU A 175 -0.88 6.05 -22.74
N THR A 176 0.15 5.60 -22.03
CA THR A 176 0.86 4.36 -22.33
C THR A 176 0.57 3.24 -21.33
N CYS A 177 -0.05 3.57 -20.19
CA CYS A 177 -0.21 2.69 -19.04
C CYS A 177 1.14 2.13 -18.54
N ASN A 178 2.16 2.96 -18.53
CA ASN A 178 3.43 2.67 -17.88
C ASN A 178 3.46 3.34 -16.51
N LEU A 179 3.94 2.58 -15.51
CA LEU A 179 4.29 3.06 -14.19
C LEU A 179 5.79 3.28 -14.13
N TYR A 180 6.20 4.43 -13.64
CA TYR A 180 7.60 4.80 -13.41
C TYR A 180 7.77 5.03 -11.92
N GLU A 181 8.76 4.41 -11.32
CA GLU A 181 9.06 4.53 -9.89
C GLU A 181 10.54 4.83 -9.71
N ILE A 182 10.85 5.80 -8.86
CA ILE A 182 12.21 6.27 -8.58
C ILE A 182 12.39 6.25 -7.06
N TYR A 183 13.43 5.58 -6.58
CA TYR A 183 13.92 5.63 -5.21
C TYR A 183 14.94 6.75 -5.07
N ASP A 184 14.95 7.45 -3.92
CA ASP A 184 15.86 8.52 -3.53
C ASP A 184 15.99 9.59 -4.64
N ALA A 185 14.84 10.04 -5.17
CA ALA A 185 14.78 11.00 -6.24
C ALA A 185 15.21 12.39 -5.78
N SER A 186 16.11 13.03 -6.52
CA SER A 186 16.53 14.39 -6.24
C SER A 186 16.73 15.21 -7.51
N PHE A 187 16.45 16.52 -7.44
CA PHE A 187 16.64 17.45 -8.53
C PHE A 187 17.65 18.53 -8.16
N SER A 188 18.76 18.58 -8.91
CA SER A 188 19.83 19.54 -8.68
C SER A 188 20.48 19.96 -9.99
N GLY A 189 20.77 21.26 -10.14
CA GLY A 189 21.44 21.78 -11.34
C GLY A 189 20.68 21.53 -12.66
N GLY A 190 19.36 21.39 -12.61
CA GLY A 190 18.52 21.11 -13.79
C GLY A 190 18.45 19.65 -14.17
N GLN A 191 18.99 18.74 -13.36
CA GLN A 191 19.05 17.30 -13.62
C GLN A 191 18.40 16.50 -12.48
N TRP A 192 17.68 15.44 -12.84
CA TRP A 192 17.18 14.44 -11.90
C TRP A 192 18.20 13.32 -11.72
N SER A 193 18.29 12.85 -10.47
CA SER A 193 19.02 11.64 -10.10
C SER A 193 18.17 10.80 -9.15
N GLY A 194 18.54 9.54 -8.97
CA GLY A 194 17.88 8.64 -8.02
C GLY A 194 18.82 7.53 -7.55
N GLY A 195 18.42 6.84 -6.50
CA GLY A 195 19.09 5.61 -6.06
C GLY A 195 18.92 4.50 -7.10
N SER A 196 17.67 4.21 -7.44
CA SER A 196 17.26 3.26 -8.48
C SER A 196 15.99 3.73 -9.18
N GLY A 197 15.71 3.15 -10.36
CA GLY A 197 14.51 3.45 -11.11
C GLY A 197 13.95 2.22 -11.84
N ALA A 198 12.62 2.13 -11.88
CA ALA A 198 11.92 1.03 -12.51
C ALA A 198 10.79 1.53 -13.42
N ILE A 199 10.59 0.85 -14.55
CA ILE A 199 9.52 1.12 -15.51
C ILE A 199 8.71 -0.16 -15.69
N TRP A 200 7.42 -0.07 -15.44
CA TRP A 200 6.49 -1.19 -15.50
C TRP A 200 5.41 -0.96 -16.55
N ASN A 201 5.21 -1.92 -17.43
CA ASN A 201 4.02 -1.92 -18.30
C ASN A 201 2.85 -2.53 -17.53
N LEU A 202 1.88 -1.72 -17.16
CA LEU A 202 0.71 -2.16 -16.37
C LEU A 202 -0.23 -3.11 -17.13
N ASN A 203 -0.05 -3.29 -18.43
CA ASN A 203 -0.77 -4.29 -19.22
C ASN A 203 -0.03 -5.63 -19.34
N SER A 204 1.10 -5.81 -18.64
CA SER A 204 1.97 -6.97 -18.77
C SER A 204 2.22 -7.66 -17.43
N ASN A 205 2.40 -8.96 -17.45
CA ASN A 205 2.83 -9.74 -16.29
C ASN A 205 4.36 -9.86 -16.17
N ALA A 206 5.14 -9.15 -16.99
CA ALA A 206 6.60 -9.24 -16.96
C ALA A 206 7.14 -8.80 -15.59
N LEU A 207 8.01 -9.62 -15.01
CA LEU A 207 8.82 -9.24 -13.85
C LEU A 207 10.14 -8.61 -14.31
N ARG A 208 10.80 -7.89 -13.43
CA ARG A 208 12.16 -7.39 -13.64
C ARG A 208 13.16 -8.55 -13.82
N PRO A 209 14.32 -8.33 -14.41
CA PRO A 209 15.38 -9.33 -14.43
C PRO A 209 15.71 -9.85 -13.02
N ALA A 210 16.05 -11.13 -12.90
CA ALA A 210 16.47 -11.71 -11.62
C ALA A 210 17.74 -11.00 -11.10
N GLY A 211 17.73 -10.62 -9.84
CA GLY A 211 18.80 -9.86 -9.19
C GLY A 211 18.70 -8.34 -9.36
N TRP A 212 17.68 -7.82 -10.03
CA TRP A 212 17.45 -6.39 -10.15
C TRP A 212 16.53 -5.88 -9.05
N THR A 213 16.96 -4.82 -8.36
CA THR A 213 16.10 -4.02 -7.49
C THR A 213 15.05 -3.23 -8.28
N SER A 214 14.14 -2.57 -7.61
CA SER A 214 13.27 -1.53 -8.17
C SER A 214 13.38 -0.28 -7.30
N ALA A 215 12.36 0.55 -7.21
CA ALA A 215 12.25 1.54 -6.15
C ALA A 215 12.01 0.86 -4.78
N ASP A 216 11.52 -0.38 -4.77
CA ASP A 216 11.46 -1.29 -3.61
C ASP A 216 12.61 -2.30 -3.62
N ALA A 217 13.11 -2.68 -2.45
CA ALA A 217 14.23 -3.61 -2.32
C ALA A 217 13.93 -5.01 -2.89
N ALA A 218 12.68 -5.44 -2.89
CA ALA A 218 12.26 -6.72 -3.45
C ALA A 218 12.34 -6.80 -4.99
N GLY A 219 12.59 -5.68 -5.68
CA GLY A 219 12.46 -5.62 -7.15
C GLY A 219 11.00 -5.77 -7.61
N LEU A 220 10.06 -5.29 -6.79
CA LEU A 220 8.62 -5.23 -7.03
C LEU A 220 8.16 -3.79 -7.22
N PRO A 221 7.00 -3.54 -7.82
CA PRO A 221 6.41 -2.20 -7.88
C PRO A 221 5.79 -1.82 -6.54
N ILE A 222 5.87 -0.53 -6.19
CA ILE A 222 5.28 0.05 -4.97
C ILE A 222 3.79 0.33 -5.15
N LEU A 223 3.44 1.12 -6.18
CA LEU A 223 2.10 1.69 -6.35
C LEU A 223 0.96 0.64 -6.39
N PRO A 224 1.11 -0.54 -7.05
CA PRO A 224 0.07 -1.56 -7.04
C PRO A 224 -0.23 -2.16 -5.66
N GLY A 225 0.70 -2.02 -4.71
CA GLY A 225 0.54 -2.53 -3.34
C GLY A 225 0.08 -1.49 -2.32
N LEU A 226 -0.09 -0.21 -2.71
CA LEU A 226 -0.54 0.83 -1.80
C LEU A 226 -2.04 0.73 -1.51
N VAL A 227 -2.42 0.95 -0.25
CA VAL A 227 -3.82 1.20 0.11
C VAL A 227 -4.20 2.59 -0.39
N ARG A 228 -5.30 2.71 -1.14
CA ARG A 228 -5.78 3.99 -1.68
C ARG A 228 -7.20 4.28 -1.23
N TYR A 229 -7.44 5.55 -0.85
CA TYR A 229 -8.76 5.95 -0.34
C TYR A 229 -9.89 5.72 -1.37
N ASP A 230 -9.64 5.94 -2.66
CA ASP A 230 -10.65 5.75 -3.70
C ASP A 230 -11.17 4.31 -3.78
N GLU A 231 -10.34 3.31 -3.47
CA GLU A 231 -10.75 1.90 -3.43
C GLU A 231 -11.60 1.61 -2.20
N VAL A 232 -11.22 2.16 -1.04
CA VAL A 232 -12.02 2.06 0.19
C VAL A 232 -13.38 2.75 -0.02
N ALA A 233 -13.39 3.95 -0.62
CA ALA A 233 -14.63 4.66 -0.95
C ALA A 233 -15.49 3.91 -1.99
N ALA A 234 -14.87 3.14 -2.89
CA ALA A 234 -15.57 2.27 -3.83
C ALA A 234 -16.05 0.95 -3.20
N GLY A 235 -15.73 0.70 -1.93
CA GLY A 235 -16.20 -0.45 -1.17
C GLY A 235 -15.37 -1.73 -1.32
N GLN A 236 -14.23 -1.69 -2.02
CA GLN A 236 -13.39 -2.89 -2.21
C GLN A 236 -11.95 -2.55 -2.61
N ILE A 237 -11.00 -3.34 -2.12
CA ILE A 237 -9.62 -3.40 -2.58
C ILE A 237 -9.41 -4.79 -3.18
N ASN A 238 -9.08 -4.84 -4.48
CA ASN A 238 -8.99 -6.09 -5.26
C ASN A 238 -7.54 -6.45 -5.61
N HIS A 239 -6.61 -6.18 -4.71
CA HIS A 239 -5.20 -6.50 -4.87
C HIS A 239 -4.52 -6.76 -3.52
N ALA A 240 -3.33 -7.33 -3.55
CA ALA A 240 -2.46 -7.49 -2.39
C ALA A 240 -1.91 -6.14 -1.92
N LEU A 241 -1.65 -6.02 -0.63
CA LEU A 241 -1.06 -4.83 -0.06
C LEU A 241 0.45 -5.01 0.13
N ARG A 242 1.20 -3.91 0.03
CA ARG A 242 2.63 -3.85 0.34
C ARG A 242 2.83 -3.68 1.84
N PHE A 243 3.81 -4.39 2.41
CA PHE A 243 4.27 -4.16 3.77
C PHE A 243 5.78 -4.34 3.91
N THR A 244 6.34 -3.87 5.03
CA THR A 244 7.75 -3.93 5.34
C THR A 244 8.06 -4.78 6.57
N ALA A 245 9.30 -5.24 6.67
CA ALA A 245 9.87 -5.87 7.85
C ALA A 245 11.33 -5.45 8.02
N GLU A 246 11.79 -5.31 9.26
CA GLU A 246 13.14 -4.88 9.56
C GLU A 246 14.21 -5.83 9.00
N ASN A 247 13.97 -7.13 9.12
CA ASN A 247 14.92 -8.15 8.72
C ASN A 247 14.32 -9.10 7.69
N THR A 248 14.99 -9.21 6.55
CA THR A 248 14.68 -10.16 5.48
C THR A 248 15.93 -10.97 5.13
N ASN A 249 15.72 -12.16 4.55
CA ASN A 249 16.82 -12.99 4.08
C ASN A 249 16.41 -13.72 2.81
N SER A 250 17.13 -13.46 1.69
CA SER A 250 16.77 -14.05 0.42
C SER A 250 15.60 -13.35 -0.28
N TYR A 251 15.18 -13.90 -1.42
CA TYR A 251 13.89 -13.62 -2.05
C TYR A 251 13.29 -14.90 -2.64
N ILE A 252 11.97 -14.88 -2.75
CA ILE A 252 11.19 -15.89 -3.47
C ILE A 252 10.27 -15.17 -4.46
N TRP A 253 9.79 -15.89 -5.46
CA TRP A 253 8.79 -15.37 -6.40
C TRP A 253 7.59 -14.74 -5.65
N PRO A 254 7.08 -13.56 -6.07
CA PRO A 254 7.41 -12.83 -7.31
C PRO A 254 8.60 -11.84 -7.18
N ALA A 255 9.23 -11.71 -6.02
CA ALA A 255 10.37 -10.81 -5.84
C ALA A 255 11.56 -11.21 -6.74
N ARG A 256 12.39 -10.22 -7.05
CA ARG A 256 13.53 -10.36 -7.96
C ARG A 256 14.86 -10.04 -7.31
N HIS A 257 14.84 -9.38 -6.14
CA HIS A 257 16.04 -8.89 -5.48
C HIS A 257 15.98 -9.17 -3.97
N LEU A 258 17.12 -9.07 -3.31
CA LEU A 258 17.32 -9.30 -1.88
C LEU A 258 18.31 -8.29 -1.31
N THR A 259 18.14 -7.96 -0.03
CA THR A 259 19.11 -7.15 0.71
C THR A 259 20.16 -8.00 1.43
N SER A 260 19.88 -9.28 1.67
CA SER A 260 20.79 -10.21 2.35
C SER A 260 20.49 -11.67 1.98
N GLY A 261 21.43 -12.57 2.21
CA GLY A 261 21.28 -14.01 2.00
C GLY A 261 21.57 -14.47 0.57
N SER A 262 20.85 -15.48 0.11
CA SER A 262 20.98 -16.06 -1.23
C SER A 262 19.60 -16.34 -1.84
N PRO A 263 19.42 -16.16 -3.15
CA PRO A 263 18.12 -16.37 -3.81
C PRO A 263 17.55 -17.77 -3.51
N GLY A 264 16.26 -17.81 -3.15
CA GLY A 264 15.53 -19.04 -2.84
C GLY A 264 15.86 -19.72 -1.51
N ALA A 265 16.78 -19.16 -0.70
CA ALA A 265 17.11 -19.73 0.61
C ALA A 265 15.95 -19.49 1.59
N LEU A 266 15.37 -20.57 2.11
CA LEU A 266 14.31 -20.52 3.12
C LEU A 266 14.90 -20.63 4.52
N THR A 267 15.07 -19.50 5.18
CA THR A 267 15.59 -19.37 6.55
C THR A 267 14.46 -19.18 7.57
N LEU A 268 14.79 -18.90 8.82
CA LEU A 268 13.81 -18.49 9.84
C LEU A 268 13.33 -17.06 9.65
N THR A 269 14.11 -16.25 8.94
CA THR A 269 13.77 -14.87 8.54
C THR A 269 13.01 -14.91 7.21
N PRO A 270 11.97 -14.11 7.03
CA PRO A 270 11.18 -14.14 5.80
C PRO A 270 11.99 -13.66 4.59
N PRO A 271 11.77 -14.24 3.41
CA PRO A 271 12.31 -13.73 2.15
C PRO A 271 11.48 -12.56 1.62
N MET A 272 12.10 -11.66 0.85
CA MET A 272 11.36 -10.73 -0.01
C MET A 272 10.40 -11.50 -0.92
N GLY A 273 9.22 -10.96 -1.17
CA GLY A 273 8.15 -11.63 -1.93
C GLY A 273 7.29 -12.61 -1.13
N ALA A 274 7.63 -12.88 0.14
CA ALA A 274 6.77 -13.71 1.00
C ALA A 274 5.37 -13.11 1.12
N ARG A 275 4.35 -13.98 1.00
CA ARG A 275 2.95 -13.59 1.07
C ARG A 275 2.37 -13.94 2.42
N PHE A 276 1.72 -12.97 3.06
CA PHE A 276 1.00 -13.15 4.33
C PHE A 276 -0.47 -12.83 4.11
N ARG A 277 -1.35 -13.40 4.94
CA ARG A 277 -2.77 -13.03 4.96
C ARG A 277 -3.27 -12.96 6.39
N LEU A 278 -4.24 -12.10 6.64
CA LEU A 278 -5.00 -12.10 7.87
C LEU A 278 -5.76 -13.43 7.99
N LYS A 279 -5.68 -14.10 9.13
CA LYS A 279 -6.34 -15.39 9.36
C LYS A 279 -7.83 -15.32 9.08
N ALA A 280 -8.39 -16.33 8.44
CA ALA A 280 -9.81 -16.41 8.14
C ALA A 280 -10.68 -16.32 9.40
N SER A 281 -10.18 -16.84 10.54
CA SER A 281 -10.86 -16.84 11.84
C SER A 281 -10.88 -15.48 12.55
N TYR A 282 -10.07 -14.50 12.10
CA TYR A 282 -10.08 -13.17 12.71
C TYR A 282 -11.41 -12.47 12.44
N ASP A 283 -12.14 -12.06 13.48
CA ASP A 283 -13.43 -11.39 13.33
C ASP A 283 -13.22 -9.90 13.01
N ILE A 284 -13.69 -9.47 11.85
CA ILE A 284 -13.61 -8.09 11.39
C ILE A 284 -14.93 -7.32 11.55
N SER A 285 -15.99 -7.96 12.03
CA SER A 285 -17.35 -7.38 12.09
C SER A 285 -17.46 -6.21 13.05
N GLY A 286 -16.56 -6.12 14.04
CA GLY A 286 -16.51 -5.03 15.02
C GLY A 286 -15.86 -3.74 14.53
N PHE A 287 -15.23 -3.74 13.34
CA PHE A 287 -14.58 -2.56 12.78
C PHE A 287 -15.54 -1.69 11.96
N PRO A 288 -15.26 -0.37 11.81
CA PRO A 288 -15.98 0.49 10.87
C PRO A 288 -15.95 -0.08 9.42
N PRO A 289 -16.97 0.20 8.59
CA PRO A 289 -17.07 -0.37 7.25
C PRO A 289 -15.82 -0.14 6.37
N GLU A 290 -15.23 1.05 6.44
CA GLU A 290 -14.01 1.39 5.68
C GLU A 290 -12.82 0.52 6.09
N MET A 291 -12.67 0.27 7.41
CA MET A 291 -11.62 -0.60 7.94
C MET A 291 -11.89 -2.06 7.59
N GLN A 292 -13.15 -2.50 7.57
CA GLN A 292 -13.50 -3.85 7.12
C GLN A 292 -13.07 -4.11 5.66
N ILE A 293 -13.10 -3.09 4.79
CA ILE A 293 -12.64 -3.20 3.39
C ILE A 293 -11.15 -3.51 3.34
N ILE A 294 -10.33 -2.79 4.12
CA ILE A 294 -8.88 -3.03 4.21
C ILE A 294 -8.61 -4.43 4.79
N LEU A 295 -9.27 -4.79 5.89
CA LEU A 295 -9.13 -6.09 6.53
C LEU A 295 -9.58 -7.25 5.62
N GLN A 296 -10.64 -7.03 4.83
CA GLN A 296 -11.09 -8.02 3.86
C GLN A 296 -10.07 -8.23 2.75
N ALA A 297 -9.43 -7.16 2.27
CA ALA A 297 -8.32 -7.29 1.32
C ALA A 297 -7.14 -8.07 1.92
N MET A 298 -6.79 -7.81 3.18
CA MET A 298 -5.76 -8.57 3.90
C MET A 298 -6.11 -10.05 4.04
N LYS A 299 -7.39 -10.41 4.17
CA LYS A 299 -7.85 -11.82 4.17
C LYS A 299 -7.81 -12.44 2.78
N THR A 300 -8.27 -11.72 1.78
CA THR A 300 -8.50 -12.26 0.43
C THR A 300 -7.22 -12.27 -0.38
N TYR A 301 -6.58 -11.11 -0.48
CA TYR A 301 -5.38 -10.91 -1.29
C TYR A 301 -4.09 -10.93 -0.45
N GLY A 302 -4.18 -10.62 0.84
CA GLY A 302 -3.05 -10.62 1.76
C GLY A 302 -2.04 -9.50 1.51
N LEU A 303 -0.85 -9.70 2.08
CA LEU A 303 0.26 -8.73 2.09
C LEU A 303 1.47 -9.34 1.39
N ILE A 304 2.22 -8.55 0.62
CA ILE A 304 3.52 -8.94 0.04
C ILE A 304 4.64 -8.20 0.77
N LEU A 305 5.62 -8.94 1.28
CA LEU A 305 6.83 -8.35 1.84
C LEU A 305 7.71 -7.82 0.72
N ALA A 306 7.79 -6.50 0.58
CA ALA A 306 8.38 -5.85 -0.57
C ALA A 306 9.62 -5.02 -0.25
N ASP A 307 9.81 -4.62 1.03
CA ASP A 307 10.96 -3.82 1.42
C ASP A 307 11.39 -4.08 2.87
N ASN A 308 12.60 -3.60 3.21
CA ASN A 308 13.04 -3.45 4.58
C ASN A 308 12.56 -2.10 5.14
N GLY A 309 12.04 -2.14 6.35
CA GLY A 309 11.51 -1.00 7.09
C GLY A 309 11.06 -1.43 8.46
N SER A 310 10.21 -0.66 9.11
CA SER A 310 9.61 -1.07 10.37
C SER A 310 8.75 -2.33 10.20
N ASN A 311 8.70 -3.15 11.24
CA ASN A 311 7.93 -4.40 11.21
C ASN A 311 6.44 -4.12 11.12
N TRP A 312 5.75 -4.83 10.22
CA TRP A 312 4.30 -4.78 10.00
C TRP A 312 3.77 -3.39 9.59
N TYR A 313 4.60 -2.54 8.97
CA TYR A 313 4.15 -1.29 8.39
C TYR A 313 3.52 -1.55 7.02
N VAL A 314 2.23 -1.19 6.89
CA VAL A 314 1.47 -1.33 5.64
C VAL A 314 1.44 0.00 4.93
N SER A 315 1.87 0.02 3.68
CA SER A 315 2.00 1.27 2.92
C SER A 315 0.70 1.65 2.23
N GLY A 316 0.47 2.96 2.13
CA GLY A 316 -0.66 3.52 1.40
C GLY A 316 -0.37 4.92 0.86
N ALA A 317 -1.29 5.43 0.07
CA ALA A 317 -1.20 6.78 -0.47
C ALA A 317 -1.81 7.80 0.50
N PRO A 318 -1.18 8.98 0.68
CA PRO A 318 -1.76 10.08 1.44
C PRO A 318 -3.05 10.57 0.77
N ASP A 319 -4.07 10.88 1.57
CA ASP A 319 -5.32 11.46 1.10
C ASP A 319 -5.98 12.23 2.25
N GLU A 320 -6.43 13.47 2.00
CA GLU A 320 -7.06 14.31 3.02
C GLU A 320 -8.43 13.78 3.50
N ARG A 321 -8.97 12.78 2.84
CA ARG A 321 -10.22 12.12 3.23
C ARG A 321 -10.02 11.00 4.27
N TRP A 322 -8.77 10.55 4.52
CA TRP A 322 -8.51 9.58 5.57
C TRP A 322 -8.88 10.15 6.94
N ASP A 323 -9.55 9.34 7.75
CA ASP A 323 -9.69 9.56 9.18
C ASP A 323 -8.57 8.78 9.89
N ASN A 324 -7.58 9.51 10.42
CA ASN A 324 -6.41 8.88 11.06
C ASN A 324 -6.81 8.13 12.33
N ASP A 325 -7.81 8.60 13.09
CA ASP A 325 -8.30 7.89 14.28
C ASP A 325 -8.93 6.55 13.89
N MET A 326 -9.64 6.48 12.75
CA MET A 326 -10.14 5.20 12.22
C MET A 326 -9.00 4.29 11.74
N LEU A 327 -7.98 4.81 11.08
CA LEU A 327 -6.81 4.00 10.68
C LEU A 327 -6.12 3.40 11.89
N HIS A 328 -5.98 4.14 12.99
CA HIS A 328 -5.39 3.65 14.24
C HIS A 328 -6.20 2.55 14.93
N LEU A 329 -7.47 2.33 14.57
CA LEU A 329 -8.19 1.14 15.03
C LEU A 329 -7.56 -0.16 14.51
N LEU A 330 -6.78 -0.13 13.45
CA LEU A 330 -6.07 -1.29 12.89
C LEU A 330 -4.77 -1.61 13.64
N ASP A 331 -4.30 -0.73 14.52
CA ASP A 331 -3.10 -0.97 15.35
C ASP A 331 -3.31 -2.10 16.38
N VAL A 332 -4.57 -2.54 16.60
CA VAL A 332 -4.86 -3.71 17.44
C VAL A 332 -4.46 -5.05 16.81
N LEU A 333 -4.24 -5.08 15.48
CA LEU A 333 -3.73 -6.27 14.82
C LEU A 333 -2.27 -6.46 15.20
N SER A 334 -1.86 -7.72 15.26
CA SER A 334 -0.47 -8.11 15.50
C SER A 334 -0.03 -9.16 14.49
N GLY A 335 1.25 -9.40 14.41
CA GLY A 335 1.78 -10.47 13.56
C GLY A 335 1.14 -11.84 13.85
N ASN A 336 0.68 -12.10 15.09
CA ASN A 336 0.00 -13.34 15.47
C ASN A 336 -1.37 -13.52 14.80
N ASP A 337 -1.98 -12.47 14.28
CA ASP A 337 -3.26 -12.54 13.58
C ASP A 337 -3.09 -12.96 12.11
N PHE A 338 -1.86 -13.03 11.63
CA PHE A 338 -1.51 -13.36 10.27
C PHE A 338 -0.91 -14.77 10.16
N GLU A 339 -0.86 -15.24 8.92
CA GLU A 339 -0.17 -16.46 8.53
C GLU A 339 0.49 -16.29 7.15
N ALA A 340 1.69 -16.82 6.97
CA ALA A 340 2.32 -16.86 5.65
C ALA A 340 1.70 -17.98 4.82
N VAL A 341 1.49 -17.75 3.52
CA VAL A 341 0.92 -18.74 2.59
C VAL A 341 1.94 -19.26 1.60
N ASP A 342 1.77 -20.48 1.15
CA ASP A 342 2.58 -21.07 0.10
C ASP A 342 2.00 -20.71 -1.28
N THR A 343 2.72 -19.86 -2.00
CA THR A 343 2.34 -19.39 -3.34
C THR A 343 2.96 -20.21 -4.47
N SER A 344 3.69 -21.28 -4.16
CA SER A 344 4.43 -22.09 -5.16
C SER A 344 3.53 -22.67 -6.25
N SER A 345 2.30 -23.05 -5.90
CA SER A 345 1.31 -23.58 -6.85
C SER A 345 0.78 -22.53 -7.86
N LEU A 346 0.99 -21.24 -7.61
CA LEU A 346 0.57 -20.18 -8.52
C LEU A 346 1.58 -19.92 -9.65
N ILE A 347 2.81 -20.38 -9.51
CA ILE A 347 3.91 -20.06 -10.43
C ILE A 347 3.73 -20.82 -11.74
N VAL A 348 3.53 -20.12 -12.85
CA VAL A 348 3.52 -20.71 -14.20
C VAL A 348 4.84 -20.45 -14.94
N ASP A 349 5.48 -19.33 -14.68
CA ASP A 349 6.80 -18.93 -15.17
C ASP A 349 7.52 -18.11 -14.09
N PRO A 350 8.72 -18.49 -13.65
CA PRO A 350 9.45 -17.77 -12.62
C PRO A 350 9.85 -16.34 -13.02
N ASN A 351 9.79 -15.98 -14.31
CA ASN A 351 10.07 -14.65 -14.83
C ASN A 351 8.82 -13.82 -15.13
N SER A 352 7.66 -14.34 -14.79
CA SER A 352 6.37 -13.65 -14.95
C SER A 352 5.62 -13.57 -13.63
N GLY A 353 4.93 -12.45 -13.40
CA GLY A 353 3.94 -12.33 -12.33
C GLY A 353 2.60 -12.99 -12.66
N GLN A 354 2.49 -13.61 -13.84
CA GLN A 354 1.30 -14.38 -14.22
C GLN A 354 1.13 -15.60 -13.33
N THR A 355 -0.10 -15.85 -12.90
CA THR A 355 -0.48 -17.03 -12.13
C THR A 355 -1.29 -18.01 -12.95
N GLY A 356 -1.25 -19.29 -12.53
CA GLY A 356 -2.15 -20.34 -13.03
C GLY A 356 -3.58 -20.26 -12.47
N ALA A 357 -3.84 -19.35 -11.53
CA ALA A 357 -5.16 -19.15 -10.95
C ALA A 357 -6.06 -18.36 -11.92
N SER A 358 -7.32 -18.73 -12.01
CA SER A 358 -8.34 -17.84 -12.58
C SER A 358 -8.59 -16.67 -11.64
N PRO A 359 -8.87 -15.44 -12.17
CA PRO A 359 -9.37 -14.36 -11.35
C PRO A 359 -10.57 -14.82 -10.52
N ALA A 360 -10.73 -14.31 -9.31
CA ALA A 360 -11.93 -14.57 -8.52
C ALA A 360 -13.16 -14.11 -9.31
N ASN A 361 -14.13 -15.01 -9.49
CA ASN A 361 -15.44 -14.70 -10.05
C ASN A 361 -16.28 -13.91 -9.06
#